data_96d39eebae58fda1ef109250a9b56510
#
_entry.id   96d39eebae58fda1ef109250a9b56510
#
_cell.length_a   1.000
_cell.length_b   1.000
_cell.length_c   1.000
_cell.angle_alpha   90.00
_cell.angle_beta   90.00
_cell.angle_gamma   90.00
#
_symmetry.space_group_name_H-M   'P 1'
#
loop_
_entity.id
_entity.type
_entity.pdbx_description
1 polymer ?
#
loop_
_entity_poly.entity_id
_entity_poly.type
_entity_poly.pdbx_seq_one_letter_code
_entity_poly.pdbx_strand_id
1 'polypeptide(L)'
;MKKLTALILVSMTIISCSFKGFKPAPDASAGWMLNKAYDNTRDLNEYADKQLKDFRDCGIDPYGGSYSKVEEENVYSEAGGYLCIERKGWYNTRGATCLVEWIFFDEPECIEWRKQRGLMNAPRPKKYTY
;
A
#
# COMPACT_ATOMS: atom_id res chain seq x y z
N MET A 1 -7.53 43.38 33.92
CA MET A 1 -6.85 42.15 34.29
C MET A 1 -7.71 40.88 34.13
N LYS A 2 -8.99 40.89 34.56
CA LYS A 2 -9.88 39.71 34.42
C LYS A 2 -10.15 39.23 32.96
N LYS A 3 -10.13 40.16 31.99
CA LYS A 3 -10.35 39.80 30.56
C LYS A 3 -9.12 39.20 29.89
N LEU A 4 -7.91 39.51 30.35
CA LEU A 4 -6.67 39.02 29.80
C LEU A 4 -6.44 37.56 30.23
N THR A 5 -6.81 37.22 31.48
CA THR A 5 -6.71 35.82 31.99
C THR A 5 -7.68 34.88 31.28
N ALA A 6 -8.87 35.31 30.90
CA ALA A 6 -9.83 34.54 30.16
C ALA A 6 -9.31 34.21 28.73
N LEU A 7 -8.66 35.18 28.09
CA LEU A 7 -8.09 34.99 26.74
C LEU A 7 -6.92 33.98 26.73
N ILE A 8 -6.08 33.99 27.76
CA ILE A 8 -4.96 33.06 27.92
C ILE A 8 -5.48 31.64 28.19
N LEU A 9 -6.54 31.49 28.97
CA LEU A 9 -7.16 30.20 29.23
C LEU A 9 -7.81 29.57 27.98
N VAL A 10 -8.45 30.38 27.14
CA VAL A 10 -9.04 29.90 25.86
C VAL A 10 -7.96 29.55 24.86
N SER A 11 -6.85 30.27 24.81
CA SER A 11 -5.73 29.89 23.91
C SER A 11 -5.01 28.62 24.33
N MET A 12 -4.93 28.33 25.64
CA MET A 12 -4.34 27.06 26.12
C MET A 12 -5.22 25.84 25.87
N THR A 13 -6.55 26.00 25.82
CA THR A 13 -7.44 24.87 25.49
C THR A 13 -7.42 24.49 24.02
N ILE A 14 -7.05 25.41 23.12
CA ILE A 14 -6.94 25.11 21.69
C ILE A 14 -5.64 24.34 21.37
N ILE A 15 -4.59 24.55 22.17
CA ILE A 15 -3.30 23.85 21.98
C ILE A 15 -3.35 22.42 22.51
N SER A 16 -4.31 22.06 23.37
CA SER A 16 -4.47 20.71 23.90
C SER A 16 -5.31 19.76 23.05
N CYS A 17 -5.79 20.17 21.87
CA CYS A 17 -6.16 19.25 20.82
C CYS A 17 -4.88 18.61 20.24
N SER A 18 -4.15 17.90 21.10
CA SER A 18 -3.06 17.07 20.65
C SER A 18 -3.65 15.99 19.75
N PHE A 19 -3.21 15.93 18.52
CA PHE A 19 -3.44 14.88 17.55
C PHE A 19 -2.85 13.53 18.02
N LYS A 20 -3.03 13.18 19.30
CA LYS A 20 -2.73 11.86 19.83
C LYS A 20 -3.79 10.89 19.34
N GLY A 21 -3.51 10.25 18.23
CA GLY A 21 -4.36 9.20 17.72
C GLY A 21 -4.56 9.15 16.22
N PHE A 22 -4.03 10.08 15.46
CA PHE A 22 -3.93 9.90 14.02
C PHE A 22 -2.78 8.92 13.73
N LYS A 23 -3.04 7.62 13.88
CA LYS A 23 -2.28 6.64 13.14
C LYS A 23 -2.81 6.70 11.72
N PRO A 24 -2.02 7.12 10.73
CA PRO A 24 -2.42 6.95 9.35
C PRO A 24 -2.79 5.47 9.17
N ALA A 25 -3.90 5.20 8.50
CA ALA A 25 -4.25 3.85 8.11
C ALA A 25 -3.03 3.22 7.42
N PRO A 26 -2.77 1.92 7.63
CA PRO A 26 -1.68 1.25 6.92
C PRO A 26 -1.86 1.50 5.43
N ASP A 27 -0.91 2.19 4.84
CA ASP A 27 -0.93 2.54 3.44
C ASP A 27 -0.57 1.30 2.62
N ALA A 28 -1.48 0.85 1.75
CA ALA A 28 -1.23 -0.29 0.88
C ALA A 28 -0.04 -0.05 -0.06
N SER A 29 0.30 1.20 -0.32
CA SER A 29 1.48 1.60 -1.11
C SER A 29 2.79 1.52 -0.32
N ALA A 30 2.73 1.43 1.01
CA ALA A 30 3.92 1.34 1.85
C ALA A 30 4.76 0.10 1.50
N GLY A 31 6.04 0.29 1.31
CA GLY A 31 6.97 -0.78 0.94
C GLY A 31 7.03 -1.08 -0.57
N TRP A 32 6.29 -0.36 -1.39
CA TRP A 32 6.40 -0.46 -2.85
C TRP A 32 7.28 0.65 -3.41
N MET A 33 8.23 0.25 -4.24
CA MET A 33 9.16 1.16 -4.89
C MET A 33 9.16 0.96 -6.40
N LEU A 34 9.33 2.04 -7.15
CA LEU A 34 9.43 1.99 -8.59
C LEU A 34 10.86 1.63 -9.01
N ASN A 35 10.98 0.65 -9.89
CA ASN A 35 12.26 0.32 -10.49
C ASN A 35 12.74 1.49 -11.35
N LYS A 36 14.01 1.85 -11.24
CA LYS A 36 14.65 2.95 -11.98
C LYS A 36 14.44 2.88 -13.50
N ALA A 37 14.31 1.68 -14.06
CA ALA A 37 14.03 1.50 -15.49
C ALA A 37 12.65 2.02 -15.92
N TYR A 38 11.72 2.16 -14.96
CA TYR A 38 10.34 2.63 -15.18
C TYR A 38 10.10 4.02 -14.59
N ASP A 39 11.08 4.54 -13.84
CA ASP A 39 10.95 5.82 -13.17
C ASP A 39 11.31 6.94 -14.13
N ASN A 40 10.29 7.62 -14.62
CA ASN A 40 10.39 8.81 -15.46
C ASN A 40 9.86 10.06 -14.73
N THR A 41 9.65 9.96 -13.43
CA THR A 41 9.15 11.06 -12.59
C THR A 41 10.25 12.08 -12.31
N ARG A 42 9.87 13.35 -12.14
CA ARG A 42 10.81 14.45 -11.95
C ARG A 42 10.99 14.84 -10.50
N ASP A 43 9.94 14.62 -9.71
CA ASP A 43 9.93 14.98 -8.30
C ASP A 43 9.09 13.98 -7.47
N LEU A 44 9.07 14.20 -6.14
CA LEU A 44 8.35 13.33 -5.21
C LEU A 44 6.82 13.37 -5.39
N ASN A 45 6.26 14.49 -5.82
CA ASN A 45 4.82 14.59 -6.04
C ASN A 45 4.42 13.79 -7.28
N GLU A 46 5.18 13.95 -8.36
CA GLU A 46 4.99 13.18 -9.59
C GLU A 46 5.13 11.66 -9.32
N TYR A 47 6.09 11.27 -8.49
CA TYR A 47 6.27 9.89 -8.06
C TYR A 47 5.06 9.38 -7.27
N ALA A 48 4.57 10.15 -6.30
CA ALA A 48 3.41 9.80 -5.51
C ALA A 48 2.14 9.70 -6.36
N ASP A 49 1.91 10.65 -7.25
CA ASP A 49 0.76 10.64 -8.16
C ASP A 49 0.78 9.43 -9.09
N LYS A 50 1.96 9.08 -9.61
CA LYS A 50 2.15 7.88 -10.41
C LYS A 50 1.83 6.62 -9.59
N GLN A 51 2.29 6.54 -8.35
CA GLN A 51 2.01 5.42 -7.47
C GLN A 51 0.51 5.26 -7.25
N LEU A 52 -0.17 6.34 -6.84
CA LEU A 52 -1.61 6.34 -6.61
C LEU A 52 -2.40 5.93 -7.84
N LYS A 53 -2.00 6.46 -9.01
CA LYS A 53 -2.64 6.11 -10.28
C LYS A 53 -2.46 4.63 -10.61
N ASP A 54 -1.23 4.13 -10.55
CA ASP A 54 -0.91 2.75 -10.92
C ASP A 54 -1.62 1.74 -10.01
N PHE A 55 -1.74 2.05 -8.70
CA PHE A 55 -2.47 1.23 -7.75
C PHE A 55 -3.96 1.17 -8.08
N ARG A 56 -4.58 2.32 -8.32
CA ARG A 56 -6.00 2.39 -8.72
C ARG A 56 -6.26 1.67 -10.04
N ASP A 57 -5.41 1.85 -11.03
CA ASP A 57 -5.50 1.16 -12.33
C ASP A 57 -5.44 -0.37 -12.16
N CYS A 58 -4.77 -0.86 -11.13
CA CYS A 58 -4.69 -2.28 -10.77
C CYS A 58 -5.78 -2.72 -9.76
N GLY A 59 -6.75 -1.85 -9.46
CA GLY A 59 -7.87 -2.16 -8.58
C GLY A 59 -7.51 -2.21 -7.09
N ILE A 60 -6.40 -1.61 -6.70
CA ILE A 60 -5.97 -1.53 -5.31
C ILE A 60 -6.24 -0.12 -4.79
N ASP A 61 -6.93 -0.01 -3.64
CA ASP A 61 -7.03 1.26 -2.93
C ASP A 61 -5.71 1.54 -2.20
N PRO A 62 -4.95 2.56 -2.60
CA PRO A 62 -3.67 2.87 -1.98
C PRO A 62 -3.78 3.32 -0.53
N TYR A 63 -4.95 3.79 -0.10
CA TYR A 63 -5.22 4.26 1.27
C TYR A 63 -5.93 3.23 2.13
N GLY A 64 -6.46 2.17 1.52
CA GLY A 64 -7.08 1.08 2.25
C GLY A 64 -6.02 0.17 2.88
N GLY A 65 -6.05 0.00 4.18
CA GLY A 65 -5.14 -0.90 4.92
C GLY A 65 -5.34 -2.39 4.63
N SER A 66 -6.32 -2.73 3.87
CA SER A 66 -6.60 -4.03 3.28
C SER A 66 -7.18 -3.79 1.90
N TYR A 67 -7.04 -4.77 1.03
CA TYR A 67 -7.64 -4.78 -0.29
C TYR A 67 -9.13 -4.41 -0.18
N SER A 68 -9.45 -3.14 -0.39
CA SER A 68 -10.82 -2.71 -0.58
C SER A 68 -11.12 -2.83 -2.07
N LYS A 69 -12.05 -3.73 -2.41
CA LYS A 69 -12.61 -3.75 -3.74
C LYS A 69 -13.14 -2.35 -4.04
N VAL A 70 -12.54 -1.66 -5.00
CA VAL A 70 -13.20 -0.53 -5.62
C VAL A 70 -14.46 -1.12 -6.24
N GLU A 71 -15.61 -0.76 -5.73
CA GLU A 71 -16.91 -1.17 -6.28
C GLU A 71 -16.91 -0.76 -7.74
N GLU A 72 -17.21 -1.70 -8.58
CA GLU A 72 -17.39 -1.72 -10.02
C GLU A 72 -16.25 -2.42 -10.78
N GLU A 73 -16.57 -3.65 -11.22
CA GLU A 73 -15.82 -4.45 -12.20
C GLU A 73 -14.32 -4.63 -11.93
N ASN A 74 -13.97 -5.05 -10.74
CA ASN A 74 -12.59 -5.44 -10.51
C ASN A 74 -12.29 -6.76 -11.22
N VAL A 75 -11.65 -6.66 -12.38
CA VAL A 75 -11.22 -7.77 -13.23
C VAL A 75 -10.11 -8.60 -12.55
N TYR A 76 -9.56 -8.11 -11.45
CA TYR A 76 -8.43 -8.71 -10.76
C TYR A 76 -8.85 -9.39 -9.46
N SER A 77 -8.31 -10.59 -9.21
CA SER A 77 -8.20 -11.15 -7.88
C SER A 77 -7.24 -10.31 -7.02
N GLU A 78 -7.20 -10.53 -5.71
CA GLU A 78 -6.26 -9.79 -4.86
C GLU A 78 -4.81 -9.98 -5.30
N ALA A 79 -4.37 -11.23 -5.55
CA ALA A 79 -3.04 -11.50 -6.09
C ALA A 79 -2.86 -10.88 -7.48
N GLY A 80 -3.88 -10.92 -8.32
CA GLY A 80 -3.86 -10.33 -9.66
C GLY A 80 -3.62 -8.83 -9.65
N GLY A 81 -4.21 -8.10 -8.71
CA GLY A 81 -3.97 -6.68 -8.50
C GLY A 81 -2.49 -6.38 -8.17
N TYR A 82 -1.91 -7.10 -7.24
CA TYR A 82 -0.49 -6.93 -6.89
C TYR A 82 0.45 -7.36 -8.03
N LEU A 83 0.14 -8.41 -8.76
CA LEU A 83 0.90 -8.79 -9.96
C LEU A 83 0.77 -7.75 -11.08
N CYS A 84 -0.37 -7.04 -11.17
CA CYS A 84 -0.52 -5.90 -12.06
C CYS A 84 0.44 -4.76 -11.70
N ILE A 85 0.56 -4.42 -10.41
CA ILE A 85 1.51 -3.43 -9.90
C ILE A 85 2.95 -3.82 -10.25
N GLU A 86 3.34 -5.09 -10.05
CA GLU A 86 4.67 -5.57 -10.41
C GLU A 86 4.94 -5.42 -11.93
N ARG A 87 3.95 -5.69 -12.79
CA ARG A 87 4.07 -5.48 -14.25
C ARG A 87 4.23 -4.02 -14.64
N LYS A 88 3.73 -3.08 -13.83
CA LYS A 88 3.95 -1.64 -14.02
C LYS A 88 5.34 -1.16 -13.55
N GLY A 89 6.17 -2.07 -13.06
CA GLY A 89 7.54 -1.79 -12.66
C GLY A 89 7.72 -1.48 -11.18
N TRP A 90 6.67 -1.60 -10.37
CA TRP A 90 6.77 -1.50 -8.92
C TRP A 90 7.24 -2.83 -8.33
N TYR A 91 8.03 -2.77 -7.27
CA TYR A 91 8.45 -3.96 -6.53
C TYR A 91 8.22 -3.74 -5.04
N ASN A 92 7.80 -4.80 -4.36
CA ASN A 92 7.70 -4.78 -2.91
C ASN A 92 9.09 -5.00 -2.32
N THR A 93 9.49 -4.18 -1.36
CA THR A 93 10.80 -4.26 -0.68
C THR A 93 11.00 -5.58 0.08
N ARG A 94 9.92 -6.30 0.39
CA ARG A 94 9.98 -7.63 1.02
C ARG A 94 10.21 -8.77 0.01
N GLY A 95 10.02 -8.51 -1.29
CA GLY A 95 10.15 -9.51 -2.36
C GLY A 95 8.91 -9.63 -3.23
N ALA A 96 8.92 -10.57 -4.18
CA ALA A 96 7.80 -10.80 -5.09
C ALA A 96 6.55 -11.27 -4.33
N THR A 97 5.40 -10.70 -4.64
CA THR A 97 4.11 -10.96 -3.97
C THR A 97 3.84 -12.45 -3.79
N CYS A 98 4.01 -13.24 -4.84
CA CYS A 98 3.74 -14.69 -4.83
C CYS A 98 4.76 -15.53 -4.04
N LEU A 99 5.79 -14.91 -3.47
CA LEU A 99 6.80 -15.56 -2.63
C LEU A 99 6.78 -15.06 -1.18
N VAL A 100 6.25 -13.87 -0.93
CA VAL A 100 6.32 -13.27 0.41
C VAL A 100 4.95 -13.16 1.09
N GLU A 101 3.86 -13.10 0.32
CA GLU A 101 2.51 -12.98 0.89
C GLU A 101 1.86 -14.36 1.02
N TRP A 102 1.75 -14.84 2.27
CA TRP A 102 1.22 -16.18 2.54
C TRP A 102 -0.25 -16.33 2.09
N ILE A 103 -1.05 -15.24 2.13
CA ILE A 103 -2.47 -15.23 1.75
C ILE A 103 -2.67 -15.48 0.26
N PHE A 104 -1.72 -15.06 -0.58
CA PHE A 104 -1.79 -15.22 -2.03
C PHE A 104 -1.08 -16.46 -2.55
N PHE A 105 -0.35 -17.16 -1.67
CA PHE A 105 0.52 -18.25 -2.10
C PHE A 105 -0.22 -19.35 -2.86
N ASP A 106 -1.44 -19.67 -2.48
CA ASP A 106 -2.26 -20.70 -3.11
C ASP A 106 -3.25 -20.14 -4.13
N GLU A 107 -3.25 -18.85 -4.41
CA GLU A 107 -4.11 -18.29 -5.43
C GLU A 107 -3.65 -18.72 -6.83
N PRO A 108 -4.60 -18.98 -7.76
CA PRO A 108 -4.29 -19.49 -9.10
C PRO A 108 -3.25 -18.67 -9.84
N GLU A 109 -3.32 -17.34 -9.73
CA GLU A 109 -2.39 -16.41 -10.36
C GLU A 109 -0.97 -16.56 -9.82
N CYS A 110 -0.82 -16.76 -8.51
CA CYS A 110 0.47 -16.96 -7.89
C CYS A 110 1.04 -18.35 -8.17
N ILE A 111 0.21 -19.37 -8.27
CA ILE A 111 0.63 -20.71 -8.71
C ILE A 111 1.16 -20.62 -10.15
N GLU A 112 0.42 -20.00 -11.07
CA GLU A 112 0.85 -19.85 -12.46
C GLU A 112 2.11 -18.99 -12.57
N TRP A 113 2.21 -17.90 -11.80
CA TRP A 113 3.39 -17.04 -11.74
C TRP A 113 4.65 -17.82 -11.31
N ARG A 114 4.55 -18.69 -10.29
CA ARG A 114 5.67 -19.55 -9.84
C ARG A 114 6.00 -20.63 -10.87
N LYS A 115 5.00 -21.24 -11.50
CA LYS A 115 5.18 -22.24 -12.54
C LYS A 115 5.98 -21.71 -13.72
N GLN A 116 5.62 -20.54 -14.22
CA GLN A 116 6.32 -19.87 -15.34
C GLN A 116 7.80 -19.55 -15.02
N ARG A 117 8.15 -19.46 -13.73
CA ARG A 117 9.52 -19.16 -13.25
C ARG A 117 10.28 -20.38 -12.70
N GLY A 118 9.70 -21.56 -12.77
CA GLY A 118 10.30 -22.77 -12.20
C GLY A 118 10.38 -22.77 -10.67
N LEU A 119 9.52 -22.01 -10.00
CA LEU A 119 9.52 -21.78 -8.56
C LEU A 119 8.42 -22.57 -7.82
N MET A 120 7.96 -23.68 -8.38
CA MET A 120 6.90 -24.48 -7.75
C MET A 120 7.30 -25.07 -6.39
N ASN A 121 8.61 -25.27 -6.16
CA ASN A 121 9.17 -25.76 -4.90
C ASN A 121 9.55 -24.63 -3.92
N ALA A 122 9.17 -23.39 -4.21
CA ALA A 122 9.43 -22.28 -3.29
C ALA A 122 8.78 -22.55 -1.93
N PRO A 123 9.48 -22.28 -0.82
CA PRO A 123 8.92 -22.49 0.51
C PRO A 123 7.73 -21.54 0.72
N ARG A 124 6.67 -22.08 1.34
CA ARG A 124 5.52 -21.24 1.70
C ARG A 124 5.94 -20.20 2.73
N PRO A 125 5.62 -18.92 2.52
CA PRO A 125 5.91 -17.88 3.49
C PRO A 125 5.16 -18.13 4.80
N LYS A 126 5.77 -17.73 5.90
CA LYS A 126 5.13 -17.85 7.22
C LYS A 126 3.95 -16.88 7.33
N LYS A 127 2.87 -17.35 7.94
CA LYS A 127 1.77 -16.46 8.33
C LYS A 127 2.30 -15.46 9.37
N TYR A 128 2.09 -14.16 9.11
CA TYR A 128 2.40 -13.16 10.12
C TYR A 128 1.40 -13.30 11.27
N THR A 129 1.90 -13.56 12.45
CA THR A 129 1.16 -13.40 13.71
C THR A 129 1.50 -12.01 14.23
N TYR A 130 0.51 -11.13 14.22
CA TYR A 130 0.61 -9.82 14.88
C TYR A 130 0.41 -9.97 16.39
#